data_c7b77b639996bdf93e3d9dd8737b0bbb
#
_entry.id   c7b77b639996bdf93e3d9dd8737b0bbb
#
_cell.length_a   1.000
_cell.length_b   1.000
_cell.length_c   1.000
_cell.angle_alpha   90.00
_cell.angle_beta   90.00
_cell.angle_gamma   90.00
#
_symmetry.space_group_name_H-M   'P 1'
#
loop_
_entity.id
_entity.type
_entity.pdbx_description
1 polymer ?
#
loop_
_entity_poly.entity_id
_entity_poly.type
_entity_poly.pdbx_seq_one_letter_code
_entity_poly.pdbx_strand_id
1 'polypeptide(L)'
;MNVGAFLTKAARLHPSKTAVAGDDADLRYDEMDARAAAFAAGLRRRGYAPGDRVVLFMPNRADYLVALFGLFKGGFVAAPVDAQLHASELGFIVGHCGARAVACAAKSRAVVDEALAATPGVERIDADGDGPSSFRAVIESGRPHAAADAEVAPDDLAWIFYTSGTTGRPKGAMLTHRNLGACTVNALADICDFQPEDVVLHVAPLSHGSGLYALPSIARGATNLISPGGSFDPADVLRTVAREKVTIIAFLAPTMIHMLLEADPALEVPTLRCVPYGGAPIDPGLAEAAIRRFGPVFSQLYGQGESPMTITGLRPRDHHGKALASAGTVRTDVEVRLVDEADRPVPDGAEGEICVRGDVVMHGYWNDPGADARALKDGWLHTGDLGRFEDGYLYLLSRKNDVIISGGSNIYPREVEDVLMLHPAVREVCVFGEPDPKWGEAVVAAVVVSSPVDAEELQDFCRQHIAAFKKPKRIAFMDALPTNAYGKIVRREVKAHLLGS
;
A
#
# COMPACT_ATOMS: atom_id res chain seq x y z
N MET A 1 -23.62 -0.78 3.25
CA MET A 1 -23.28 -0.43 4.66
C MET A 1 -22.21 0.65 4.63
N ASN A 2 -22.39 1.72 5.42
CA ASN A 2 -21.34 2.73 5.59
C ASN A 2 -20.16 2.14 6.41
N VAL A 3 -18.94 2.17 5.86
CA VAL A 3 -17.75 1.65 6.59
C VAL A 3 -17.39 2.47 7.83
N GLY A 4 -17.87 3.72 7.95
CA GLY A 4 -17.79 4.50 9.19
C GLY A 4 -18.49 3.82 10.37
N ALA A 5 -19.50 2.97 10.11
CA ALA A 5 -20.21 2.20 11.12
C ALA A 5 -19.32 1.18 11.87
N PHE A 6 -18.14 0.83 11.34
CA PHE A 6 -17.17 0.02 12.07
C PHE A 6 -16.76 0.71 13.37
N LEU A 7 -16.46 2.02 13.29
CA LEU A 7 -16.12 2.82 14.48
C LEU A 7 -17.31 2.95 15.42
N THR A 8 -18.51 3.27 14.91
CA THR A 8 -19.74 3.40 15.72
C THR A 8 -20.06 2.11 16.48
N LYS A 9 -19.90 0.94 15.80
CA LYS A 9 -20.09 -0.36 16.45
C LYS A 9 -19.04 -0.62 17.53
N ALA A 10 -17.77 -0.36 17.25
CA ALA A 10 -16.69 -0.55 18.20
C ALA A 10 -16.86 0.38 19.44
N ALA A 11 -17.26 1.63 19.22
CA ALA A 11 -17.54 2.58 20.30
C ALA A 11 -18.69 2.13 21.22
N ARG A 12 -19.70 1.47 20.68
CA ARG A 12 -20.79 0.87 21.49
C ARG A 12 -20.35 -0.32 22.32
N LEU A 13 -19.45 -1.16 21.76
CA LEU A 13 -18.98 -2.39 22.41
C LEU A 13 -17.86 -2.13 23.41
N HIS A 14 -16.99 -1.15 23.13
CA HIS A 14 -15.76 -0.86 23.87
C HIS A 14 -15.59 0.65 24.17
N PRO A 15 -16.59 1.36 24.72
CA PRO A 15 -16.61 2.82 24.78
C PRO A 15 -15.38 3.42 25.47
N SER A 16 -14.98 2.86 26.60
CA SER A 16 -13.88 3.37 27.44
C SER A 16 -12.48 2.87 27.03
N LYS A 17 -12.40 1.98 26.02
CA LYS A 17 -11.13 1.44 25.56
C LYS A 17 -10.42 2.43 24.63
N THR A 18 -9.09 2.48 24.69
CA THR A 18 -8.28 3.26 23.76
C THR A 18 -8.48 2.76 22.33
N ALA A 19 -8.97 3.64 21.46
CA ALA A 19 -9.16 3.39 20.03
C ALA A 19 -7.89 3.74 19.25
N VAL A 20 -7.32 4.90 19.57
CA VAL A 20 -6.09 5.40 18.95
C VAL A 20 -5.22 6.07 19.99
N ALA A 21 -3.91 5.82 19.92
CA ALA A 21 -2.90 6.48 20.74
C ALA A 21 -1.77 6.98 19.83
N GLY A 22 -1.28 8.19 20.06
CA GLY A 22 -0.20 8.80 19.30
C GLY A 22 0.25 10.12 19.93
N ASP A 23 1.28 10.74 19.37
CA ASP A 23 1.88 11.97 19.92
C ASP A 23 0.90 13.16 19.99
N ASP A 24 -0.11 13.18 19.13
CA ASP A 24 -1.09 14.27 19.05
C ASP A 24 -2.32 14.06 19.92
N ALA A 25 -2.72 12.83 20.18
CA ALA A 25 -3.85 12.52 21.06
C ALA A 25 -3.94 11.03 21.41
N ASP A 26 -4.43 10.76 22.62
CA ASP A 26 -4.96 9.47 23.03
C ASP A 26 -6.48 9.58 23.14
N LEU A 27 -7.20 8.76 22.36
CA LEU A 27 -8.65 8.80 22.30
C LEU A 27 -9.24 7.43 22.60
N ARG A 28 -10.24 7.42 23.46
CA ARG A 28 -11.10 6.24 23.61
C ARG A 28 -12.03 6.09 22.41
N TYR A 29 -12.63 4.91 22.28
CA TYR A 29 -13.56 4.63 21.20
C TYR A 29 -14.77 5.57 21.18
N ASP A 30 -15.37 5.87 22.36
CA ASP A 30 -16.48 6.83 22.46
C ASP A 30 -16.06 8.26 22.07
N GLU A 31 -14.84 8.66 22.43
CA GLU A 31 -14.30 9.98 22.10
C GLU A 31 -13.94 10.09 20.60
N MET A 32 -13.32 9.06 20.03
CA MET A 32 -12.99 9.02 18.61
C MET A 32 -14.26 9.04 17.75
N ASP A 33 -15.28 8.25 18.11
CA ASP A 33 -16.56 8.21 17.39
C ASP A 33 -17.28 9.57 17.45
N ALA A 34 -17.32 10.19 18.65
CA ALA A 34 -17.90 11.51 18.82
C ALA A 34 -17.16 12.59 18.02
N ARG A 35 -15.82 12.58 18.00
CA ARG A 35 -15.01 13.52 17.20
C ARG A 35 -15.22 13.32 15.71
N ALA A 36 -15.24 12.06 15.23
CA ALA A 36 -15.48 11.74 13.83
C ALA A 36 -16.89 12.18 13.37
N ALA A 37 -17.92 11.92 14.18
CA ALA A 37 -19.28 12.38 13.91
C ALA A 37 -19.37 13.92 13.92
N ALA A 38 -18.69 14.59 14.85
CA ALA A 38 -18.62 16.05 14.92
C ALA A 38 -17.88 16.64 13.70
N PHE A 39 -16.78 16.01 13.26
CA PHE A 39 -16.06 16.43 12.05
C PHE A 39 -16.97 16.36 10.82
N ALA A 40 -17.68 15.25 10.65
CA ALA A 40 -18.67 15.09 9.57
C ALA A 40 -19.77 16.18 9.60
N ALA A 41 -20.33 16.44 10.78
CA ALA A 41 -21.35 17.48 10.96
C ALA A 41 -20.79 18.89 10.71
N GLY A 42 -19.54 19.15 11.14
CA GLY A 42 -18.85 20.43 10.87
C GLY A 42 -18.65 20.69 9.39
N LEU A 43 -18.27 19.68 8.61
CA LEU A 43 -18.18 19.79 7.14
C LEU A 43 -19.54 20.08 6.51
N ARG A 44 -20.62 19.37 6.94
CA ARG A 44 -21.97 19.67 6.45
C ARG A 44 -22.39 21.11 6.72
N ARG A 45 -22.08 21.67 7.90
CA ARG A 45 -22.34 23.08 8.23
C ARG A 45 -21.58 24.07 7.34
N ARG A 46 -20.45 23.65 6.79
CA ARG A 46 -19.67 24.40 5.80
C ARG A 46 -20.18 24.19 4.36
N GLY A 47 -21.32 23.53 4.20
CA GLY A 47 -21.96 23.28 2.90
C GLY A 47 -21.38 22.13 2.11
N TYR A 48 -20.65 21.21 2.75
CA TYR A 48 -20.23 19.97 2.09
C TYR A 48 -21.41 19.02 1.98
N ALA A 49 -21.51 18.33 0.84
CA ALA A 49 -22.53 17.33 0.55
C ALA A 49 -21.91 15.93 0.46
N PRO A 50 -22.71 14.85 0.67
CA PRO A 50 -22.24 13.49 0.42
C PRO A 50 -21.62 13.38 -0.98
N GLY A 51 -20.52 12.63 -1.09
CA GLY A 51 -19.72 12.51 -2.32
C GLY A 51 -18.67 13.62 -2.52
N ASP A 52 -18.65 14.69 -1.72
CA ASP A 52 -17.58 15.68 -1.77
C ASP A 52 -16.25 15.04 -1.32
N ARG A 53 -15.15 15.39 -2.01
CA ARG A 53 -13.81 14.83 -1.80
C ARG A 53 -12.99 15.74 -0.88
N VAL A 54 -12.34 15.10 0.10
CA VAL A 54 -11.37 15.75 0.98
C VAL A 54 -10.03 15.01 0.88
N VAL A 55 -9.00 15.74 0.49
CA VAL A 55 -7.63 15.20 0.45
C VAL A 55 -7.07 15.17 1.87
N LEU A 56 -6.51 14.03 2.28
CA LEU A 56 -5.78 13.88 3.54
C LEU A 56 -4.28 13.90 3.25
N PHE A 57 -3.64 15.06 3.46
CA PHE A 57 -2.22 15.31 3.27
C PHE A 57 -1.54 15.53 4.61
N MET A 58 -1.54 14.48 5.43
CA MET A 58 -0.99 14.51 6.78
C MET A 58 -0.08 13.31 7.02
N PRO A 59 0.97 13.44 7.83
CA PRO A 59 1.68 12.28 8.35
C PRO A 59 0.76 11.45 9.25
N ASN A 60 1.25 10.27 9.64
CA ASN A 60 0.55 9.45 10.63
C ASN A 60 0.30 10.24 11.92
N ARG A 61 -0.95 10.27 12.36
CA ARG A 61 -1.42 10.92 13.59
C ARG A 61 -2.83 10.46 13.95
N ALA A 62 -3.25 10.64 15.21
CA ALA A 62 -4.58 10.24 15.64
C ALA A 62 -5.70 10.99 14.91
N ASP A 63 -5.53 12.30 14.67
CA ASP A 63 -6.49 13.11 13.92
C ASP A 63 -6.68 12.63 12.47
N TYR A 64 -5.70 11.93 11.88
CA TYR A 64 -5.86 11.29 10.57
C TYR A 64 -6.98 10.27 10.56
N LEU A 65 -7.01 9.38 11.56
CA LEU A 65 -8.06 8.37 11.68
C LEU A 65 -9.42 9.00 12.03
N VAL A 66 -9.43 10.06 12.87
CA VAL A 66 -10.65 10.83 13.16
C VAL A 66 -11.20 11.44 11.85
N ALA A 67 -10.36 12.06 11.02
CA ALA A 67 -10.76 12.62 9.73
C ALA A 67 -11.27 11.54 8.80
N LEU A 68 -10.51 10.44 8.63
CA LEU A 68 -10.86 9.34 7.72
C LEU A 68 -12.24 8.75 8.06
N PHE A 69 -12.45 8.38 9.33
CA PHE A 69 -13.74 7.85 9.76
C PHE A 69 -14.84 8.90 9.76
N GLY A 70 -14.52 10.16 10.04
CA GLY A 70 -15.49 11.26 9.91
C GLY A 70 -15.97 11.47 8.48
N LEU A 71 -15.09 11.35 7.49
CA LEU A 71 -15.46 11.38 6.07
C LEU A 71 -16.39 10.22 5.72
N PHE A 72 -16.07 9.00 6.13
CA PHE A 72 -16.94 7.84 5.90
C PHE A 72 -18.31 8.01 6.56
N LYS A 73 -18.34 8.41 7.85
CA LYS A 73 -19.59 8.66 8.59
C LYS A 73 -20.44 9.74 7.94
N GLY A 74 -19.79 10.73 7.31
CA GLY A 74 -20.46 11.81 6.60
C GLY A 74 -20.96 11.47 5.20
N GLY A 75 -20.58 10.31 4.65
CA GLY A 75 -20.80 9.98 3.25
C GLY A 75 -19.93 10.79 2.29
N PHE A 76 -18.83 11.37 2.80
CA PHE A 76 -17.81 12.06 2.01
C PHE A 76 -16.77 11.09 1.48
N VAL A 77 -15.99 11.52 0.50
CA VAL A 77 -14.94 10.72 -0.10
C VAL A 77 -13.58 11.15 0.43
N ALA A 78 -12.86 10.23 1.03
CA ALA A 78 -11.47 10.44 1.38
C ALA A 78 -10.56 10.29 0.14
N ALA A 79 -9.60 11.21 -0.03
CA ALA A 79 -8.50 11.08 -0.97
C ALA A 79 -7.17 11.15 -0.20
N PRO A 80 -6.79 10.09 0.51
CA PRO A 80 -5.54 10.02 1.23
C PRO A 80 -4.36 10.00 0.27
N VAL A 81 -3.35 10.81 0.56
CA VAL A 81 -2.13 10.90 -0.26
C VAL A 81 -0.89 10.96 0.63
N ASP A 82 0.25 10.63 0.07
CA ASP A 82 1.52 10.70 0.79
C ASP A 82 1.83 12.14 1.21
N ALA A 83 2.16 12.33 2.49
CA ALA A 83 2.51 13.65 3.04
C ALA A 83 3.87 14.19 2.57
N GLN A 84 4.61 13.42 1.74
CA GLN A 84 5.89 13.80 1.16
C GLN A 84 5.79 14.24 -0.30
N LEU A 85 4.59 14.24 -0.91
CA LEU A 85 4.39 14.69 -2.29
C LEU A 85 4.83 16.14 -2.47
N HIS A 86 5.39 16.43 -3.64
CA HIS A 86 5.69 17.79 -4.06
C HIS A 86 4.40 18.59 -4.32
N ALA A 87 4.47 19.90 -4.19
CA ALA A 87 3.31 20.79 -4.40
C ALA A 87 2.64 20.59 -5.77
N SER A 88 3.41 20.37 -6.83
CA SER A 88 2.89 20.11 -8.17
C SER A 88 2.10 18.80 -8.28
N GLU A 89 2.53 17.74 -7.59
CA GLU A 89 1.84 16.46 -7.54
C GLU A 89 0.55 16.55 -6.72
N LEU A 90 0.63 17.19 -5.55
CA LEU A 90 -0.54 17.48 -4.72
C LEU A 90 -1.56 18.33 -5.47
N GLY A 91 -1.11 19.42 -6.14
CA GLY A 91 -1.97 20.29 -6.93
C GLY A 91 -2.67 19.55 -8.07
N PHE A 92 -1.96 18.63 -8.75
CA PHE A 92 -2.59 17.75 -9.73
C PHE A 92 -3.70 16.90 -9.10
N ILE A 93 -3.43 16.22 -7.98
CA ILE A 93 -4.41 15.34 -7.31
C ILE A 93 -5.64 16.13 -6.86
N VAL A 94 -5.43 17.29 -6.22
CA VAL A 94 -6.50 18.19 -5.75
C VAL A 94 -7.41 18.61 -6.90
N GLY A 95 -6.82 19.05 -8.01
CA GLY A 95 -7.57 19.44 -9.22
C GLY A 95 -8.25 18.26 -9.88
N HIS A 96 -7.55 17.11 -10.00
CA HIS A 96 -8.06 15.91 -10.67
C HIS A 96 -9.26 15.31 -9.95
N CYS A 97 -9.23 15.15 -8.61
CA CYS A 97 -10.38 14.64 -7.86
C CYS A 97 -11.45 15.74 -7.62
N GLY A 98 -11.18 16.99 -7.93
CA GLY A 98 -12.06 18.10 -7.62
C GLY A 98 -12.31 18.20 -6.11
N ALA A 99 -11.24 18.19 -5.33
CA ALA A 99 -11.33 18.25 -3.88
C ALA A 99 -11.96 19.57 -3.41
N ARG A 100 -12.76 19.51 -2.34
CA ARG A 100 -13.28 20.72 -1.68
C ARG A 100 -12.39 21.20 -0.56
N ALA A 101 -11.61 20.28 0.04
CA ALA A 101 -10.61 20.66 1.03
C ALA A 101 -9.37 19.77 0.96
N VAL A 102 -8.29 20.29 1.54
CA VAL A 102 -7.08 19.56 1.89
C VAL A 102 -6.87 19.67 3.40
N ALA A 103 -6.94 18.56 4.12
CA ALA A 103 -6.56 18.50 5.53
C ALA A 103 -5.04 18.26 5.63
N CYS A 104 -4.32 19.12 6.36
CA CYS A 104 -2.86 19.06 6.44
C CYS A 104 -2.33 19.37 7.85
N ALA A 105 -1.11 18.88 8.15
CA ALA A 105 -0.36 19.26 9.33
C ALA A 105 0.40 20.57 9.13
N ALA A 106 0.80 21.24 10.22
CA ALA A 106 1.50 22.51 10.18
C ALA A 106 2.75 22.50 9.29
N LYS A 107 3.53 21.43 9.36
CA LYS A 107 4.76 21.27 8.56
C LYS A 107 4.52 21.21 7.06
N SER A 108 3.30 20.88 6.63
CA SER A 108 2.92 20.73 5.22
C SER A 108 2.21 21.96 4.65
N ARG A 109 1.97 23.02 5.45
CA ARG A 109 1.19 24.21 5.03
C ARG A 109 1.75 24.86 3.78
N ALA A 110 3.07 25.09 3.74
CA ALA A 110 3.70 25.77 2.59
C ALA A 110 3.48 25.00 1.27
N VAL A 111 3.62 23.68 1.32
CA VAL A 111 3.37 22.78 0.17
C VAL A 111 1.91 22.84 -0.25
N VAL A 112 0.98 22.84 0.72
CA VAL A 112 -0.47 22.93 0.43
C VAL A 112 -0.82 24.29 -0.14
N ASP A 113 -0.31 25.41 0.41
CA ASP A 113 -0.58 26.75 -0.08
C ASP A 113 -0.09 26.92 -1.53
N GLU A 114 1.09 26.40 -1.86
CA GLU A 114 1.61 26.37 -3.23
C GLU A 114 0.72 25.49 -4.14
N ALA A 115 0.34 24.30 -3.70
CA ALA A 115 -0.52 23.39 -4.46
C ALA A 115 -1.91 24.01 -4.74
N LEU A 116 -2.47 24.75 -3.78
CA LEU A 116 -3.78 25.36 -3.89
C LEU A 116 -3.79 26.69 -4.68
N ALA A 117 -2.63 27.26 -4.99
CA ALA A 117 -2.55 28.52 -5.76
C ALA A 117 -3.27 28.45 -7.13
N ALA A 118 -3.29 27.26 -7.75
CA ALA A 118 -3.97 27.00 -9.02
C ALA A 118 -5.41 26.50 -8.89
N THR A 119 -5.91 26.27 -7.67
CA THR A 119 -7.25 25.70 -7.39
C THR A 119 -8.05 26.60 -6.44
N PRO A 120 -8.48 27.78 -6.89
CA PRO A 120 -9.23 28.72 -6.05
C PRO A 120 -10.53 28.08 -5.56
N GLY A 121 -10.84 28.30 -4.27
CA GLY A 121 -12.05 27.78 -3.64
C GLY A 121 -11.88 26.44 -2.91
N VAL A 122 -10.72 25.81 -3.00
CA VAL A 122 -10.39 24.62 -2.16
C VAL A 122 -9.96 25.10 -0.77
N GLU A 123 -10.64 24.60 0.27
CA GLU A 123 -10.36 24.96 1.66
C GLU A 123 -9.12 24.23 2.18
N ARG A 124 -8.24 24.90 2.93
CA ARG A 124 -7.23 24.23 3.75
C ARG A 124 -7.76 24.03 5.16
N ILE A 125 -7.75 22.78 5.67
CA ILE A 125 -8.10 22.43 7.05
C ILE A 125 -6.82 22.09 7.81
N ASP A 126 -6.43 22.99 8.73
CA ASP A 126 -5.19 22.85 9.49
C ASP A 126 -5.38 21.96 10.71
N ALA A 127 -4.68 20.83 10.77
CA ALA A 127 -4.73 19.91 11.91
C ALA A 127 -4.16 20.53 13.21
N ASP A 128 -3.14 21.37 13.08
CA ASP A 128 -2.42 21.97 14.23
C ASP A 128 -2.76 23.45 14.46
N GLY A 129 -3.86 23.94 13.91
CA GLY A 129 -4.25 25.34 14.03
C GLY A 129 -5.41 25.56 15.01
N ASP A 130 -5.57 26.82 15.46
CA ASP A 130 -6.69 27.26 16.30
C ASP A 130 -7.65 28.22 15.56
N GLY A 131 -7.35 28.54 14.31
CA GLY A 131 -8.18 29.44 13.50
C GLY A 131 -9.48 28.78 13.01
N PRO A 132 -10.35 29.55 12.31
CA PRO A 132 -11.64 29.07 11.82
C PRO A 132 -11.52 27.92 10.80
N SER A 133 -10.39 27.80 10.11
CA SER A 133 -10.08 26.69 9.21
C SER A 133 -9.37 25.53 9.89
N SER A 134 -9.25 25.52 11.21
CA SER A 134 -8.61 24.41 11.92
C SER A 134 -9.52 23.19 11.99
N PHE A 135 -8.90 22.02 12.07
CA PHE A 135 -9.58 20.75 12.33
C PHE A 135 -10.42 20.81 13.60
N ARG A 136 -9.86 21.42 14.64
CA ARG A 136 -10.55 21.68 15.90
C ARG A 136 -11.82 22.53 15.69
N ALA A 137 -11.74 23.63 14.95
CA ALA A 137 -12.90 24.49 14.70
C ALA A 137 -14.00 23.77 13.90
N VAL A 138 -13.61 22.90 12.95
CA VAL A 138 -14.58 22.04 12.22
C VAL A 138 -15.31 21.14 13.21
N ILE A 139 -14.59 20.42 14.09
CA ILE A 139 -15.18 19.54 15.11
C ILE A 139 -16.08 20.32 16.08
N GLU A 140 -15.61 21.43 16.63
CA GLU A 140 -16.38 22.24 17.60
C GLU A 140 -17.69 22.76 16.99
N SER A 141 -17.63 23.23 15.74
CA SER A 141 -18.85 23.65 15.04
C SER A 141 -19.85 22.55 14.80
N GLY A 142 -19.37 21.30 14.66
CA GLY A 142 -20.20 20.14 14.41
C GLY A 142 -20.76 19.46 15.65
N ARG A 143 -20.11 19.61 16.83
CA ARG A 143 -20.53 18.91 18.09
C ARG A 143 -22.01 19.01 18.40
N PRO A 144 -22.67 20.18 18.36
CA PRO A 144 -24.09 20.31 18.64
C PRO A 144 -25.00 19.64 17.60
N HIS A 145 -24.43 19.25 16.46
CA HIS A 145 -25.14 18.74 15.29
C HIS A 145 -24.67 17.33 14.89
N ALA A 146 -23.84 16.67 15.72
CA ALA A 146 -23.40 15.32 15.48
C ALA A 146 -24.63 14.39 15.40
N ALA A 147 -24.75 13.70 14.28
CA ALA A 147 -25.86 12.81 13.98
C ALA A 147 -25.37 11.39 13.74
N ALA A 148 -26.27 10.46 13.53
CA ALA A 148 -25.98 9.11 13.05
C ALA A 148 -25.17 9.16 11.74
N ASP A 149 -24.53 8.05 11.42
CA ASP A 149 -23.80 7.88 10.17
C ASP A 149 -24.72 8.14 8.97
N ALA A 150 -24.20 8.76 7.93
CA ALA A 150 -24.95 9.00 6.70
C ALA A 150 -25.44 7.66 6.11
N GLU A 151 -26.65 7.66 5.62
CA GLU A 151 -27.14 6.58 4.76
C GLU A 151 -26.37 6.65 3.43
N VAL A 152 -25.73 5.55 3.06
CA VAL A 152 -25.00 5.42 1.80
C VAL A 152 -25.38 4.11 1.13
N ALA A 153 -25.41 4.11 -0.21
CA ALA A 153 -25.48 2.88 -0.98
C ALA A 153 -24.14 2.13 -0.87
N PRO A 154 -24.13 0.79 -0.98
CA PRO A 154 -22.88 0.03 -0.98
C PRO A 154 -21.87 0.50 -2.04
N ASP A 155 -22.37 0.96 -3.17
CA ASP A 155 -21.57 1.39 -4.33
C ASP A 155 -21.28 2.90 -4.33
N ASP A 156 -21.68 3.64 -3.28
CA ASP A 156 -21.22 5.01 -3.09
C ASP A 156 -19.71 5.02 -2.81
N LEU A 157 -19.05 6.01 -3.41
CA LEU A 157 -17.61 6.16 -3.29
C LEU A 157 -17.22 6.56 -1.86
N ALA A 158 -16.21 5.91 -1.32
CA ALA A 158 -15.69 6.18 0.03
C ALA A 158 -14.22 6.64 0.02
N TRP A 159 -13.43 6.14 -0.95
CA TRP A 159 -12.00 6.44 -1.01
C TRP A 159 -11.54 6.51 -2.48
N ILE A 160 -10.76 7.53 -2.84
CA ILE A 160 -10.01 7.54 -4.10
C ILE A 160 -8.56 7.21 -3.74
N PHE A 161 -8.13 6.03 -4.15
CA PHE A 161 -6.77 5.54 -3.92
C PHE A 161 -5.87 5.92 -5.10
N TYR A 162 -4.95 6.86 -4.89
CA TYR A 162 -4.03 7.29 -5.94
C TYR A 162 -2.85 6.33 -6.09
N THR A 163 -2.70 5.80 -7.30
CA THR A 163 -1.58 4.92 -7.68
C THR A 163 -0.64 5.64 -8.64
N SER A 164 0.66 5.31 -8.60
CA SER A 164 1.63 5.78 -9.59
C SER A 164 1.34 5.11 -10.93
N GLY A 165 0.66 5.82 -11.84
CA GLY A 165 0.35 5.29 -13.16
C GLY A 165 1.60 5.01 -14.00
N THR A 166 1.55 3.97 -14.85
CA THR A 166 2.61 3.65 -15.84
C THR A 166 2.84 4.78 -16.86
N THR A 167 1.89 5.70 -16.99
CA THR A 167 1.93 6.86 -17.91
C THR A 167 2.52 8.13 -17.30
N GLY A 168 3.00 8.09 -16.05
CA GLY A 168 3.66 9.21 -15.38
C GLY A 168 2.75 10.12 -14.55
N ARG A 169 1.42 10.09 -14.74
CA ARG A 169 0.46 10.82 -13.89
C ARG A 169 -0.27 9.84 -12.97
N PRO A 170 -0.49 10.19 -11.68
CA PRO A 170 -1.25 9.36 -10.76
C PRO A 170 -2.67 9.13 -11.27
N LYS A 171 -3.18 7.88 -11.08
CA LYS A 171 -4.57 7.52 -11.34
C LYS A 171 -5.29 7.31 -10.01
N GLY A 172 -6.53 7.73 -9.93
CA GLY A 172 -7.36 7.55 -8.73
C GLY A 172 -8.27 6.33 -8.86
N ALA A 173 -7.92 5.22 -8.24
CA ALA A 173 -8.79 4.05 -8.15
C ALA A 173 -9.95 4.35 -7.21
N MET A 174 -11.18 4.18 -7.67
CA MET A 174 -12.41 4.44 -6.92
C MET A 174 -12.78 3.25 -6.05
N LEU A 175 -12.66 3.39 -4.74
CA LEU A 175 -13.06 2.38 -3.77
C LEU A 175 -14.38 2.78 -3.10
N THR A 176 -15.39 1.96 -3.27
CA THR A 176 -16.72 2.14 -2.70
C THR A 176 -16.78 1.64 -1.24
N HIS A 177 -17.85 1.95 -0.54
CA HIS A 177 -18.12 1.36 0.77
C HIS A 177 -18.20 -0.18 0.70
N ARG A 178 -18.69 -0.76 -0.42
CA ARG A 178 -18.67 -2.20 -0.67
C ARG A 178 -17.23 -2.73 -0.73
N ASN A 179 -16.38 -2.10 -1.54
CA ASN A 179 -15.00 -2.54 -1.70
C ASN A 179 -14.25 -2.52 -0.37
N LEU A 180 -14.33 -1.42 0.39
CA LEU A 180 -13.65 -1.31 1.69
C LEU A 180 -14.21 -2.29 2.72
N GLY A 181 -15.51 -2.56 2.68
CA GLY A 181 -16.15 -3.59 3.50
C GLY A 181 -15.62 -4.99 3.17
N ALA A 182 -15.56 -5.34 1.89
CA ALA A 182 -15.02 -6.61 1.42
C ALA A 182 -13.53 -6.75 1.78
N CYS A 183 -12.71 -5.70 1.55
CA CYS A 183 -11.31 -5.69 1.96
C CYS A 183 -11.13 -5.93 3.47
N THR A 184 -12.00 -5.35 4.29
CA THR A 184 -11.98 -5.54 5.75
C THR A 184 -12.28 -7.00 6.12
N VAL A 185 -13.34 -7.58 5.56
CA VAL A 185 -13.71 -8.98 5.82
C VAL A 185 -12.64 -9.94 5.32
N ASN A 186 -12.11 -9.69 4.12
CA ASN A 186 -11.03 -10.44 3.51
C ASN A 186 -9.77 -10.45 4.40
N ALA A 187 -9.38 -9.30 4.96
CA ALA A 187 -8.24 -9.21 5.89
C ALA A 187 -8.48 -10.04 7.16
N LEU A 188 -9.70 -9.98 7.74
CA LEU A 188 -10.08 -10.75 8.92
C LEU A 188 -10.13 -12.26 8.66
N ALA A 189 -10.55 -12.68 7.47
CA ALA A 189 -10.69 -14.09 7.12
C ALA A 189 -9.32 -14.75 6.84
N ASP A 190 -8.43 -14.07 6.12
CA ASP A 190 -7.28 -14.70 5.50
C ASP A 190 -5.92 -14.24 6.00
N ILE A 191 -5.83 -13.07 6.66
CA ILE A 191 -4.53 -12.49 7.03
C ILE A 191 -4.31 -12.44 8.53
N CYS A 192 -5.21 -11.81 9.26
CA CYS A 192 -5.03 -11.59 10.68
C CYS A 192 -6.37 -11.59 11.41
N ASP A 193 -6.49 -12.44 12.40
CA ASP A 193 -7.64 -12.47 13.31
C ASP A 193 -7.47 -11.38 14.37
N PHE A 194 -7.88 -10.15 14.04
CA PHE A 194 -7.84 -9.02 14.97
C PHE A 194 -8.78 -9.26 16.14
N GLN A 195 -8.30 -8.97 17.36
CA GLN A 195 -9.03 -9.10 18.60
C GLN A 195 -9.10 -7.75 19.35
N PRO A 196 -10.09 -7.55 20.23
CA PRO A 196 -10.14 -6.32 21.03
C PRO A 196 -8.88 -6.07 21.86
N GLU A 197 -8.18 -7.12 22.30
CA GLU A 197 -6.97 -7.03 23.14
C GLU A 197 -5.72 -6.62 22.35
N ASP A 198 -5.80 -6.58 21.03
CA ASP A 198 -4.65 -6.24 20.21
C ASP A 198 -4.24 -4.76 20.31
N VAL A 199 -2.94 -4.56 20.24
CA VAL A 199 -2.29 -3.27 20.00
C VAL A 199 -1.67 -3.32 18.60
N VAL A 200 -2.20 -2.51 17.70
CA VAL A 200 -1.85 -2.47 16.28
C VAL A 200 -0.98 -1.25 16.02
N LEU A 201 0.28 -1.45 15.70
CA LEU A 201 1.23 -0.37 15.42
C LEU A 201 1.23 0.02 13.94
N HIS A 202 0.98 1.30 13.68
CA HIS A 202 0.98 1.92 12.37
C HIS A 202 2.30 2.64 12.11
N VAL A 203 3.26 1.97 11.46
CA VAL A 203 4.58 2.54 11.09
C VAL A 203 4.62 3.00 9.63
N ALA A 204 3.93 2.28 8.75
CA ALA A 204 3.79 2.69 7.36
C ALA A 204 2.73 3.79 7.21
N PRO A 205 2.75 4.58 6.10
CA PRO A 205 1.80 5.66 5.90
C PRO A 205 0.34 5.22 5.94
N LEU A 206 -0.48 5.95 6.72
CA LEU A 206 -1.93 5.74 6.81
C LEU A 206 -2.65 6.05 5.49
N SER A 207 -2.02 6.76 4.57
CA SER A 207 -2.54 7.02 3.22
C SER A 207 -2.58 5.78 2.33
N HIS A 208 -1.95 4.66 2.75
CA HIS A 208 -1.81 3.43 1.96
C HIS A 208 -2.16 2.18 2.79
N GLY A 209 -1.33 1.15 2.70
CA GLY A 209 -1.59 -0.16 3.31
C GLY A 209 -1.94 -0.11 4.80
N SER A 210 -1.21 0.69 5.58
CA SER A 210 -1.45 0.81 7.02
C SER A 210 -2.84 1.37 7.34
N GLY A 211 -3.31 2.37 6.58
CA GLY A 211 -4.66 2.95 6.76
C GLY A 211 -5.78 1.97 6.38
N LEU A 212 -5.55 1.12 5.38
CA LEU A 212 -6.49 0.05 5.05
C LEU A 212 -6.60 -0.99 6.17
N TYR A 213 -5.49 -1.27 6.89
CA TYR A 213 -5.51 -2.14 8.07
C TYR A 213 -6.09 -1.49 9.33
N ALA A 214 -6.26 -0.17 9.36
CA ALA A 214 -7.03 0.49 10.42
C ALA A 214 -8.52 0.10 10.38
N LEU A 215 -9.06 -0.25 9.20
CA LEU A 215 -10.46 -0.67 9.08
C LEU A 215 -10.77 -1.98 9.86
N PRO A 216 -10.09 -3.12 9.61
CA PRO A 216 -10.31 -4.34 10.39
C PRO A 216 -9.93 -4.18 11.87
N SER A 217 -8.87 -3.44 12.17
CA SER A 217 -8.45 -3.15 13.54
C SER A 217 -9.56 -2.44 14.34
N ILE A 218 -10.10 -1.34 13.82
CA ILE A 218 -11.19 -0.60 14.44
C ILE A 218 -12.47 -1.42 14.46
N ALA A 219 -12.80 -2.15 13.39
CA ALA A 219 -13.99 -3.00 13.34
C ALA A 219 -14.02 -4.06 14.45
N ARG A 220 -12.84 -4.48 14.92
CA ARG A 220 -12.67 -5.48 16.00
C ARG A 220 -12.42 -4.87 17.38
N GLY A 221 -12.33 -3.55 17.50
CA GLY A 221 -12.12 -2.87 18.76
C GLY A 221 -10.67 -2.91 19.26
N ALA A 222 -9.67 -3.12 18.39
CA ALA A 222 -8.25 -3.11 18.74
C ALA A 222 -7.75 -1.67 19.01
N THR A 223 -6.67 -1.52 19.77
CA THR A 223 -5.99 -0.23 19.96
C THR A 223 -5.08 0.05 18.76
N ASN A 224 -5.23 1.21 18.13
CA ASN A 224 -4.37 1.67 17.03
C ASN A 224 -3.28 2.59 17.60
N LEU A 225 -2.06 2.12 17.65
CA LEU A 225 -0.89 2.91 18.08
C LEU A 225 -0.26 3.55 16.87
N ILE A 226 -0.20 4.86 16.83
CA ILE A 226 0.34 5.63 15.72
C ILE A 226 1.81 5.95 16.01
N SER A 227 2.71 5.39 15.21
CA SER A 227 4.11 5.83 15.23
C SER A 227 4.21 7.25 14.68
N PRO A 228 5.01 8.14 15.29
CA PRO A 228 5.20 9.49 14.81
C PRO A 228 5.57 9.52 13.34
N GLY A 229 4.92 10.39 12.56
CA GLY A 229 5.17 10.51 11.13
C GLY A 229 6.57 11.08 10.85
N GLY A 230 7.35 10.38 10.04
CA GLY A 230 8.72 10.77 9.69
C GLY A 230 9.41 9.67 8.89
N SER A 231 10.70 9.53 9.06
CA SER A 231 11.45 8.39 8.55
C SER A 231 11.20 7.15 9.40
N PHE A 232 11.18 5.99 8.77
CA PHE A 232 11.12 4.70 9.46
C PHE A 232 12.43 4.47 10.24
N ASP A 233 12.36 4.47 11.58
CA ASP A 233 13.47 4.10 12.46
C ASP A 233 13.25 2.69 13.01
N PRO A 234 13.96 1.68 12.53
CA PRO A 234 13.72 0.29 12.90
C PRO A 234 14.01 0.01 14.38
N ALA A 235 15.00 0.70 14.98
CA ALA A 235 15.32 0.54 16.40
C ALA A 235 14.21 1.12 17.28
N ASP A 236 13.64 2.26 16.89
CA ASP A 236 12.51 2.86 17.61
C ASP A 236 11.24 2.02 17.48
N VAL A 237 11.00 1.45 16.31
CA VAL A 237 9.89 0.50 16.10
C VAL A 237 10.00 -0.69 17.04
N LEU A 238 11.16 -1.34 17.12
CA LEU A 238 11.35 -2.50 18.00
C LEU A 238 11.20 -2.12 19.48
N ARG A 239 11.77 -0.97 19.91
CA ARG A 239 11.57 -0.44 21.27
C ARG A 239 10.10 -0.19 21.57
N THR A 240 9.37 0.38 20.62
CA THR A 240 7.93 0.64 20.77
C THR A 240 7.13 -0.66 20.86
N VAL A 241 7.46 -1.67 20.01
CA VAL A 241 6.82 -2.99 20.09
C VAL A 241 7.00 -3.61 21.47
N ALA A 242 8.21 -3.56 22.03
CA ALA A 242 8.48 -4.12 23.36
C ALA A 242 7.80 -3.33 24.50
N ARG A 243 7.89 -1.99 24.47
CA ARG A 243 7.34 -1.09 25.48
C ARG A 243 5.81 -1.13 25.54
N GLU A 244 5.17 -1.01 24.39
CA GLU A 244 3.70 -0.92 24.27
C GLU A 244 3.05 -2.29 24.11
N LYS A 245 3.83 -3.38 24.16
CA LYS A 245 3.35 -4.76 23.99
C LYS A 245 2.53 -4.93 22.68
N VAL A 246 3.05 -4.36 21.60
CA VAL A 246 2.41 -4.43 20.29
C VAL A 246 2.25 -5.89 19.88
N THR A 247 1.05 -6.23 19.40
CA THR A 247 0.71 -7.58 18.95
C THR A 247 0.68 -7.70 17.43
N ILE A 248 0.41 -6.58 16.74
CA ILE A 248 0.31 -6.51 15.28
C ILE A 248 1.05 -5.27 14.79
N ILE A 249 1.90 -5.42 13.78
CA ILE A 249 2.36 -4.27 12.97
C ILE A 249 1.46 -4.23 11.74
N ALA A 250 0.76 -3.12 11.50
CA ALA A 250 -0.34 -3.04 10.53
C ALA A 250 0.07 -3.37 9.08
N PHE A 251 1.27 -3.00 8.67
CA PHE A 251 1.81 -3.30 7.34
C PHE A 251 3.31 -2.99 7.29
N LEU A 252 4.08 -3.86 6.63
CA LEU A 252 5.49 -3.61 6.31
C LEU A 252 5.77 -3.86 4.82
N ALA A 253 6.66 -3.05 4.24
CA ALA A 253 7.32 -3.40 3.00
C ALA A 253 8.51 -4.34 3.27
N PRO A 254 8.95 -5.18 2.31
CA PRO A 254 10.13 -6.04 2.48
C PRO A 254 11.40 -5.29 2.91
N THR A 255 11.60 -4.06 2.41
CA THR A 255 12.71 -3.18 2.83
C THR A 255 12.66 -2.83 4.31
N MET A 256 11.46 -2.59 4.86
CA MET A 256 11.29 -2.33 6.29
C MET A 256 11.60 -3.57 7.13
N ILE A 257 11.24 -4.77 6.65
CA ILE A 257 11.60 -6.05 7.30
C ILE A 257 13.12 -6.21 7.33
N HIS A 258 13.80 -5.92 6.23
CA HIS A 258 15.26 -5.96 6.16
C HIS A 258 15.90 -5.01 7.20
N MET A 259 15.43 -3.77 7.27
CA MET A 259 15.93 -2.80 8.27
C MET A 259 15.66 -3.26 9.72
N LEU A 260 14.54 -3.91 10.00
CA LEU A 260 14.25 -4.47 11.33
C LEU A 260 15.18 -5.62 11.70
N LEU A 261 15.64 -6.41 10.73
CA LEU A 261 16.61 -7.49 10.96
C LEU A 261 18.00 -6.95 11.31
N GLU A 262 18.39 -5.82 10.73
CA GLU A 262 19.68 -5.16 11.00
C GLU A 262 19.66 -4.35 12.30
N ALA A 263 18.47 -4.01 12.82
CA ALA A 263 18.33 -3.29 14.08
C ALA A 263 18.56 -4.23 15.28
N ASP A 264 18.73 -3.66 16.45
CA ASP A 264 19.06 -4.27 17.75
C ASP A 264 18.73 -5.77 17.85
N PRO A 265 19.69 -6.69 17.62
CA PRO A 265 19.44 -8.12 17.59
C PRO A 265 19.13 -8.72 18.97
N ALA A 266 19.41 -8.00 20.05
CA ALA A 266 19.18 -8.47 21.42
C ALA A 266 17.77 -8.15 21.93
N LEU A 267 17.04 -7.25 21.26
CA LEU A 267 15.70 -6.87 21.69
C LEU A 267 14.66 -7.92 21.29
N GLU A 268 14.01 -8.54 22.26
CA GLU A 268 12.95 -9.50 22.05
C GLU A 268 11.59 -8.80 21.98
N VAL A 269 10.70 -9.33 21.11
CA VAL A 269 9.34 -8.81 20.89
C VAL A 269 8.29 -9.93 21.00
N PRO A 270 8.19 -10.62 22.15
CA PRO A 270 7.42 -11.85 22.31
C PRO A 270 5.91 -11.67 22.17
N THR A 271 5.41 -10.43 22.21
CA THR A 271 3.98 -10.13 22.05
C THR A 271 3.55 -10.07 20.59
N LEU A 272 4.50 -9.91 19.65
CA LEU A 272 4.21 -9.80 18.23
C LEU A 272 3.68 -11.12 17.69
N ARG A 273 2.51 -11.10 17.07
CA ARG A 273 1.82 -12.30 16.57
C ARG A 273 1.39 -12.21 15.11
N CYS A 274 1.31 -11.01 14.53
CA CYS A 274 0.96 -10.83 13.14
C CYS A 274 1.66 -9.62 12.53
N VAL A 275 2.26 -9.82 11.37
CA VAL A 275 2.91 -8.80 10.56
C VAL A 275 2.50 -8.99 9.10
N PRO A 276 1.40 -8.38 8.64
CA PRO A 276 1.09 -8.30 7.23
C PRO A 276 2.19 -7.55 6.47
N TYR A 277 2.65 -8.11 5.35
CA TYR A 277 3.65 -7.47 4.52
C TYR A 277 3.39 -7.67 3.02
N GLY A 278 3.87 -6.75 2.21
CA GLY A 278 3.69 -6.79 0.75
C GLY A 278 4.11 -5.52 0.06
N GLY A 279 3.48 -5.22 -1.08
CA GLY A 279 3.80 -4.03 -1.90
C GLY A 279 5.01 -4.22 -2.82
N ALA A 280 5.88 -5.19 -2.51
CA ALA A 280 6.97 -5.66 -3.35
C ALA A 280 7.19 -7.15 -3.08
N PRO A 281 7.85 -7.88 -4.00
CA PRO A 281 8.33 -9.23 -3.72
C PRO A 281 9.37 -9.24 -2.60
N ILE A 282 9.38 -10.30 -1.79
CA ILE A 282 10.41 -10.52 -0.78
C ILE A 282 11.38 -11.61 -1.26
N ASP A 283 12.66 -11.44 -0.94
CA ASP A 283 13.64 -12.52 -1.12
C ASP A 283 13.35 -13.67 -0.14
N PRO A 284 13.35 -14.95 -0.57
CA PRO A 284 13.08 -16.08 0.31
C PRO A 284 14.04 -16.17 1.51
N GLY A 285 15.34 -15.85 1.31
CA GLY A 285 16.33 -15.85 2.38
C GLY A 285 16.06 -14.77 3.43
N LEU A 286 15.61 -13.59 2.98
CA LEU A 286 15.16 -12.51 3.85
C LEU A 286 13.92 -12.92 4.66
N ALA A 287 12.94 -13.57 4.01
CA ALA A 287 11.75 -14.08 4.68
C ALA A 287 12.09 -15.14 5.75
N GLU A 288 12.98 -16.09 5.42
CA GLU A 288 13.48 -17.07 6.38
C GLU A 288 14.23 -16.44 7.57
N ALA A 289 15.07 -15.44 7.30
CA ALA A 289 15.78 -14.70 8.35
C ALA A 289 14.80 -13.98 9.29
N ALA A 290 13.76 -13.35 8.73
CA ALA A 290 12.70 -12.70 9.49
C ALA A 290 11.93 -13.70 10.38
N ILE A 291 11.56 -14.86 9.82
CA ILE A 291 10.88 -15.92 10.59
C ILE A 291 11.78 -16.47 11.71
N ARG A 292 13.07 -16.68 11.45
CA ARG A 292 14.01 -17.10 12.51
C ARG A 292 14.13 -16.07 13.63
N ARG A 293 14.07 -14.76 13.30
CA ARG A 293 14.24 -13.67 14.26
C ARG A 293 12.99 -13.38 15.07
N PHE A 294 11.83 -13.33 14.42
CA PHE A 294 10.57 -12.84 15.00
C PHE A 294 9.52 -13.94 15.20
N GLY A 295 9.80 -15.17 14.77
CA GLY A 295 8.83 -16.26 14.78
C GLY A 295 7.91 -16.28 13.57
N PRO A 296 6.95 -17.23 13.51
CA PRO A 296 6.02 -17.42 12.40
C PRO A 296 4.86 -16.41 12.47
N VAL A 297 5.18 -15.11 12.40
CA VAL A 297 4.21 -14.01 12.55
C VAL A 297 3.86 -13.32 11.23
N PHE A 298 4.57 -13.64 10.15
CA PHE A 298 4.45 -12.94 8.88
C PHE A 298 3.27 -13.46 8.04
N SER A 299 2.49 -12.53 7.48
CA SER A 299 1.43 -12.80 6.51
C SER A 299 1.70 -12.00 5.26
N GLN A 300 2.13 -12.65 4.17
CA GLN A 300 2.32 -11.96 2.91
C GLN A 300 0.98 -11.67 2.24
N LEU A 301 0.94 -10.56 1.51
CA LEU A 301 -0.21 -10.19 0.69
C LEU A 301 0.22 -9.61 -0.66
N TYR A 302 -0.57 -9.96 -1.67
CA TYR A 302 -0.48 -9.38 -2.99
C TYR A 302 -1.80 -8.69 -3.34
N GLY A 303 -1.68 -7.53 -3.94
CA GLY A 303 -2.77 -6.71 -4.45
C GLY A 303 -2.23 -5.42 -5.04
N GLN A 304 -3.13 -4.58 -5.51
CA GLN A 304 -2.84 -3.29 -6.14
C GLN A 304 -3.76 -2.23 -5.53
N GLY A 305 -3.64 -0.96 -5.90
CA GLY A 305 -4.60 0.06 -5.49
C GLY A 305 -6.01 -0.20 -6.02
N GLU A 306 -6.09 -0.90 -7.13
CA GLU A 306 -7.31 -1.34 -7.84
C GLU A 306 -8.00 -2.54 -7.19
N SER A 307 -7.28 -3.30 -6.36
CA SER A 307 -7.77 -4.38 -5.49
C SER A 307 -6.85 -4.43 -4.27
N PRO A 308 -7.13 -3.57 -3.25
CA PRO A 308 -6.12 -3.19 -2.25
C PRO A 308 -5.77 -4.34 -1.31
N MET A 309 -4.59 -4.96 -1.53
CA MET A 309 -4.00 -6.01 -0.69
C MET A 309 -4.83 -7.29 -0.58
N THR A 310 -5.70 -7.57 -1.54
CA THR A 310 -6.78 -8.55 -1.38
C THR A 310 -6.79 -9.70 -2.39
N ILE A 311 -5.83 -9.76 -3.32
CA ILE A 311 -5.85 -10.77 -4.40
C ILE A 311 -5.42 -12.13 -3.87
N THR A 312 -4.21 -12.23 -3.34
CA THR A 312 -3.70 -13.47 -2.72
C THR A 312 -3.05 -13.19 -1.37
N GLY A 313 -2.78 -14.23 -0.59
CA GLY A 313 -2.06 -14.15 0.67
C GLY A 313 -1.36 -15.44 1.03
N LEU A 314 -0.20 -15.32 1.66
CA LEU A 314 0.54 -16.44 2.24
C LEU A 314 0.45 -16.32 3.76
N ARG A 315 -0.20 -17.29 4.40
CA ARG A 315 -0.40 -17.31 5.87
C ARG A 315 0.90 -17.70 6.59
N PRO A 316 1.08 -17.33 7.86
CA PRO A 316 2.29 -17.68 8.62
C PRO A 316 2.67 -19.16 8.55
N ARG A 317 1.69 -20.08 8.63
CA ARG A 317 1.90 -21.52 8.54
C ARG A 317 2.40 -22.01 7.19
N ASP A 318 2.19 -21.23 6.13
CA ASP A 318 2.52 -21.58 4.74
C ASP A 318 3.88 -20.97 4.30
N HIS A 319 4.55 -20.21 5.18
CA HIS A 319 5.86 -19.60 4.92
C HIS A 319 6.99 -20.62 5.03
N HIS A 320 7.04 -21.57 4.11
CA HIS A 320 8.10 -22.59 4.07
C HIS A 320 8.35 -23.07 2.63
N GLY A 321 9.55 -23.57 2.39
CA GLY A 321 9.95 -24.19 1.12
C GLY A 321 9.71 -23.27 -0.08
N LYS A 322 9.22 -23.82 -1.19
CA LYS A 322 8.96 -23.06 -2.43
C LYS A 322 7.90 -21.98 -2.26
N ALA A 323 6.95 -22.11 -1.33
CA ALA A 323 5.90 -21.15 -1.12
C ALA A 323 6.42 -19.76 -0.72
N LEU A 324 7.61 -19.66 -0.12
CA LEU A 324 8.26 -18.39 0.21
C LEU A 324 8.50 -17.46 -1.00
N ALA A 325 8.68 -18.03 -2.18
CA ALA A 325 8.84 -17.27 -3.42
C ALA A 325 7.50 -16.91 -4.09
N SER A 326 6.36 -17.41 -3.57
CA SER A 326 5.04 -17.19 -4.14
C SER A 326 4.39 -15.91 -3.58
N ALA A 327 3.33 -15.46 -4.24
CA ALA A 327 2.41 -14.46 -3.71
C ALA A 327 1.28 -15.08 -2.84
N GLY A 328 1.36 -16.38 -2.55
CA GLY A 328 0.39 -17.10 -1.75
C GLY A 328 -0.78 -17.68 -2.56
N THR A 329 -1.85 -18.00 -1.85
CA THR A 329 -3.08 -18.58 -2.40
C THR A 329 -4.16 -17.51 -2.59
N VAL A 330 -5.11 -17.76 -3.50
CA VAL A 330 -6.26 -16.87 -3.73
C VAL A 330 -7.05 -16.69 -2.44
N ARG A 331 -7.49 -15.46 -2.18
CA ARG A 331 -8.28 -15.11 -0.98
C ARG A 331 -9.70 -15.69 -1.07
N THR A 332 -10.32 -15.89 0.09
CA THR A 332 -11.57 -16.64 0.25
C THR A 332 -12.74 -16.08 -0.58
N ASP A 333 -12.84 -14.76 -0.72
CA ASP A 333 -13.94 -14.07 -1.41
C ASP A 333 -13.54 -13.47 -2.75
N VAL A 334 -12.45 -13.97 -3.34
CA VAL A 334 -11.86 -13.44 -4.58
C VAL A 334 -11.75 -14.55 -5.62
N GLU A 335 -12.04 -14.22 -6.87
CA GLU A 335 -11.77 -15.09 -8.00
C GLU A 335 -10.54 -14.58 -8.76
N VAL A 336 -9.62 -15.49 -9.07
CA VAL A 336 -8.43 -15.20 -9.87
C VAL A 336 -8.35 -16.19 -11.03
N ARG A 337 -8.07 -15.68 -12.21
CA ARG A 337 -7.73 -16.48 -13.39
C ARG A 337 -6.51 -15.90 -14.09
N LEU A 338 -5.80 -16.74 -14.80
CA LEU A 338 -4.74 -16.31 -15.71
C LEU A 338 -5.25 -16.39 -17.14
N VAL A 339 -4.93 -15.38 -17.95
CA VAL A 339 -5.38 -15.30 -19.35
C VAL A 339 -4.21 -15.05 -20.31
N ASP A 340 -4.36 -15.56 -21.55
CA ASP A 340 -3.45 -15.27 -22.66
C ASP A 340 -3.73 -13.88 -23.28
N GLU A 341 -3.01 -13.53 -24.34
CA GLU A 341 -3.17 -12.25 -25.06
C GLU A 341 -4.56 -12.09 -25.73
N ALA A 342 -5.27 -13.19 -25.93
CA ALA A 342 -6.63 -13.21 -26.50
C ALA A 342 -7.71 -13.27 -25.39
N ASP A 343 -7.37 -12.95 -24.14
CA ASP A 343 -8.22 -12.99 -22.94
C ASP A 343 -8.82 -14.39 -22.66
N ARG A 344 -8.21 -15.48 -23.15
CA ARG A 344 -8.63 -16.86 -22.90
C ARG A 344 -7.93 -17.42 -21.67
N PRO A 345 -8.65 -18.11 -20.76
CA PRO A 345 -8.01 -18.77 -19.62
C PRO A 345 -6.91 -19.73 -20.05
N VAL A 346 -5.77 -19.69 -19.36
CA VAL A 346 -4.67 -20.62 -19.55
C VAL A 346 -4.75 -21.77 -18.53
N PRO A 347 -4.22 -22.97 -18.86
CA PRO A 347 -4.19 -24.09 -17.92
C PRO A 347 -3.21 -23.83 -16.76
N ASP A 348 -3.40 -24.59 -15.66
CA ASP A 348 -2.48 -24.56 -14.52
C ASP A 348 -1.04 -24.87 -14.97
N GLY A 349 -0.08 -24.13 -14.40
CA GLY A 349 1.33 -24.18 -14.75
C GLY A 349 1.72 -23.30 -15.97
N ALA A 350 0.75 -22.85 -16.76
CA ALA A 350 1.02 -21.91 -17.83
C ALA A 350 1.07 -20.46 -17.32
N GLU A 351 1.79 -19.62 -18.03
CA GLU A 351 1.93 -18.20 -17.75
C GLU A 351 0.77 -17.42 -18.37
N GLY A 352 0.29 -16.40 -17.65
CA GLY A 352 -0.79 -15.52 -18.13
C GLY A 352 -0.90 -14.24 -17.33
N GLU A 353 -1.68 -13.31 -17.87
CA GLU A 353 -2.06 -12.09 -17.14
C GLU A 353 -3.02 -12.44 -16.01
N ILE A 354 -2.73 -11.92 -14.81
CA ILE A 354 -3.55 -12.12 -13.62
C ILE A 354 -4.80 -11.26 -13.74
N CYS A 355 -5.97 -11.90 -13.76
CA CYS A 355 -7.26 -11.24 -13.76
C CYS A 355 -8.01 -11.55 -12.47
N VAL A 356 -8.64 -10.54 -11.89
CA VAL A 356 -9.27 -10.59 -10.56
C VAL A 356 -10.73 -10.19 -10.65
N ARG A 357 -11.60 -10.88 -9.91
CA ARG A 357 -13.00 -10.55 -9.75
C ARG A 357 -13.43 -10.71 -8.29
N GLY A 358 -14.31 -9.83 -7.82
CA GLY A 358 -14.88 -9.84 -6.47
C GLY A 358 -15.24 -8.44 -6.00
N ASP A 359 -15.91 -8.35 -4.88
CA ASP A 359 -16.30 -7.08 -4.24
C ASP A 359 -15.07 -6.25 -3.77
N VAL A 360 -13.87 -6.83 -3.80
CA VAL A 360 -12.59 -6.16 -3.50
C VAL A 360 -12.06 -5.32 -4.67
N VAL A 361 -12.60 -5.49 -5.88
CA VAL A 361 -12.15 -4.79 -7.09
C VAL A 361 -12.76 -3.39 -7.15
N MET A 362 -11.95 -2.39 -7.45
CA MET A 362 -12.37 -0.99 -7.61
C MET A 362 -13.57 -0.82 -8.53
N HIS A 363 -14.34 0.26 -8.35
CA HIS A 363 -15.44 0.62 -9.25
C HIS A 363 -14.96 1.11 -10.63
N GLY A 364 -13.73 1.60 -10.70
CA GLY A 364 -13.07 2.18 -11.89
C GLY A 364 -12.07 3.24 -11.50
N TYR A 365 -11.50 3.92 -12.50
CA TYR A 365 -10.62 5.08 -12.27
C TYR A 365 -11.41 6.39 -12.33
N TRP A 366 -11.15 7.28 -11.41
CA TRP A 366 -11.77 8.59 -11.36
C TRP A 366 -11.48 9.38 -12.65
N ASN A 367 -12.54 9.79 -13.36
CA ASN A 367 -12.48 10.56 -14.61
C ASN A 367 -11.56 9.99 -15.71
N ASP A 368 -11.32 8.67 -15.75
CA ASP A 368 -10.51 8.04 -16.80
C ASP A 368 -11.19 6.80 -17.41
N PRO A 369 -12.27 6.98 -18.21
CA PRO A 369 -12.97 5.87 -18.84
C PRO A 369 -12.09 5.08 -19.82
N GLY A 370 -11.02 5.72 -20.36
CA GLY A 370 -10.06 5.03 -21.20
C GLY A 370 -9.18 4.05 -20.43
N ALA A 371 -8.84 4.37 -19.17
CA ALA A 371 -8.14 3.43 -18.30
C ALA A 371 -9.09 2.31 -17.85
N ASP A 372 -10.36 2.62 -17.56
CA ASP A 372 -11.36 1.61 -17.21
C ASP A 372 -11.52 0.57 -18.31
N ALA A 373 -11.69 1.00 -19.56
CA ALA A 373 -11.86 0.10 -20.69
C ALA A 373 -10.63 -0.84 -20.91
N ARG A 374 -9.45 -0.44 -20.46
CA ARG A 374 -8.25 -1.28 -20.50
C ARG A 374 -8.15 -2.23 -19.31
N ALA A 375 -8.51 -1.75 -18.11
CA ALA A 375 -8.31 -2.48 -16.86
C ALA A 375 -9.50 -3.36 -16.48
N LEU A 376 -10.73 -2.95 -16.79
CA LEU A 376 -11.95 -3.64 -16.41
C LEU A 376 -12.64 -4.20 -17.68
N LYS A 377 -12.58 -5.51 -17.85
CA LYS A 377 -13.20 -6.19 -18.99
C LYS A 377 -14.07 -7.34 -18.51
N ASP A 378 -15.30 -7.38 -18.95
CA ASP A 378 -16.26 -8.46 -18.64
C ASP A 378 -16.37 -8.78 -17.13
N GLY A 379 -16.28 -7.75 -16.29
CA GLY A 379 -16.32 -7.87 -14.82
C GLY A 379 -15.03 -8.36 -14.18
N TRP A 380 -13.90 -8.41 -14.92
CA TRP A 380 -12.59 -8.75 -14.42
C TRP A 380 -11.65 -7.56 -14.46
N LEU A 381 -10.90 -7.39 -13.38
CA LEU A 381 -9.75 -6.48 -13.34
C LEU A 381 -8.54 -7.19 -13.97
N HIS A 382 -8.02 -6.62 -15.05
CA HIS A 382 -6.73 -6.97 -15.64
C HIS A 382 -5.64 -6.23 -14.91
N THR A 383 -4.85 -6.96 -14.12
CA THR A 383 -3.85 -6.33 -13.21
C THR A 383 -2.64 -5.77 -13.94
N GLY A 384 -2.39 -6.24 -15.18
CA GLY A 384 -1.15 -5.98 -15.90
C GLY A 384 0.06 -6.73 -15.30
N ASP A 385 -0.13 -7.55 -14.28
CA ASP A 385 0.88 -8.44 -13.74
C ASP A 385 0.76 -9.82 -14.40
N LEU A 386 1.89 -10.45 -14.71
CA LEU A 386 1.98 -11.80 -15.24
C LEU A 386 2.31 -12.76 -14.10
N GLY A 387 1.70 -13.94 -14.13
CA GLY A 387 1.93 -14.97 -13.13
C GLY A 387 1.68 -16.37 -13.65
N ARG A 388 1.95 -17.36 -12.79
CA ARG A 388 1.57 -18.76 -13.00
C ARG A 388 1.12 -19.36 -11.68
N PHE A 389 0.21 -20.33 -11.74
CA PHE A 389 -0.13 -21.18 -10.61
C PHE A 389 0.74 -22.44 -10.61
N GLU A 390 1.28 -22.78 -9.43
CA GLU A 390 1.98 -24.05 -9.18
C GLU A 390 1.57 -24.54 -7.79
N ASP A 391 1.04 -25.76 -7.70
CA ASP A 391 0.55 -26.35 -6.44
C ASP A 391 -0.45 -25.50 -5.67
N GLY A 392 -1.29 -24.71 -6.38
CA GLY A 392 -2.28 -23.81 -5.80
C GLY A 392 -1.74 -22.45 -5.33
N TYR A 393 -0.42 -22.21 -5.44
CA TYR A 393 0.21 -20.93 -5.14
C TYR A 393 0.41 -20.12 -6.42
N LEU A 394 0.18 -18.80 -6.31
CA LEU A 394 0.44 -17.84 -7.39
C LEU A 394 1.89 -17.35 -7.32
N TYR A 395 2.62 -17.50 -8.40
CA TYR A 395 3.96 -16.94 -8.57
C TYR A 395 3.90 -15.74 -9.50
N LEU A 396 4.38 -14.58 -9.02
CA LEU A 396 4.48 -13.37 -9.82
C LEU A 396 5.75 -13.42 -10.68
N LEU A 397 5.61 -13.20 -11.97
CA LEU A 397 6.71 -13.27 -12.93
C LEU A 397 7.24 -11.88 -13.29
N SER A 398 6.35 -10.97 -13.70
CA SER A 398 6.72 -9.61 -14.15
C SER A 398 5.47 -8.74 -14.27
N ARG A 399 5.69 -7.45 -14.54
CA ARG A 399 4.68 -6.61 -15.18
C ARG A 399 4.67 -6.86 -16.68
N LYS A 400 3.49 -6.86 -17.30
CA LYS A 400 3.32 -7.04 -18.74
C LYS A 400 4.16 -6.05 -19.56
N ASN A 401 4.23 -4.81 -19.08
CA ASN A 401 5.00 -3.73 -19.71
C ASN A 401 6.52 -3.76 -19.36
N ASP A 402 6.93 -4.59 -18.42
CA ASP A 402 8.33 -4.72 -18.00
C ASP A 402 9.01 -5.96 -18.59
N VAL A 403 8.27 -6.82 -19.31
CA VAL A 403 8.84 -7.98 -20.00
C VAL A 403 9.85 -7.51 -21.03
N ILE A 404 11.05 -8.08 -20.98
CA ILE A 404 12.13 -7.78 -21.91
C ILE A 404 12.02 -8.73 -23.09
N ILE A 405 11.83 -8.19 -24.30
CA ILE A 405 11.73 -9.00 -25.51
C ILE A 405 13.10 -9.02 -26.20
N SER A 406 13.88 -10.07 -25.94
CA SER A 406 15.23 -10.22 -26.46
C SER A 406 15.35 -11.41 -27.37
N GLY A 407 15.68 -11.17 -28.66
CA GLY A 407 15.82 -12.23 -29.67
C GLY A 407 14.55 -13.05 -29.88
N GLY A 408 13.36 -12.46 -29.67
CA GLY A 408 12.06 -13.14 -29.79
C GLY A 408 11.67 -13.96 -28.57
N SER A 409 12.46 -13.91 -27.48
CA SER A 409 12.15 -14.57 -26.20
C SER A 409 11.69 -13.56 -25.17
N ASN A 410 10.66 -13.91 -24.43
CA ASN A 410 10.25 -13.15 -23.25
C ASN A 410 11.19 -13.43 -22.09
N ILE A 411 11.78 -12.39 -21.52
CA ILE A 411 12.63 -12.47 -20.34
C ILE A 411 11.97 -11.63 -19.26
N TYR A 412 11.71 -12.26 -18.12
CA TYR A 412 11.07 -11.61 -17.00
C TYR A 412 12.14 -11.02 -16.07
N PRO A 413 12.14 -9.68 -15.87
CA PRO A 413 13.14 -9.02 -15.01
C PRO A 413 13.29 -9.71 -13.65
N ARG A 414 12.18 -10.11 -13.03
CA ARG A 414 12.16 -10.74 -11.73
C ARG A 414 12.97 -12.05 -11.68
N GLU A 415 12.89 -12.88 -12.68
CA GLU A 415 13.66 -14.14 -12.76
C GLU A 415 15.17 -13.88 -12.72
N VAL A 416 15.62 -12.81 -13.38
CA VAL A 416 17.03 -12.42 -13.41
C VAL A 416 17.42 -11.74 -12.09
N GLU A 417 16.53 -10.91 -11.54
CA GLU A 417 16.70 -10.25 -10.23
C GLU A 417 16.86 -11.30 -9.12
N ASP A 418 16.00 -12.32 -9.08
CA ASP A 418 16.03 -13.39 -8.09
C ASP A 418 17.36 -14.16 -8.13
N VAL A 419 17.88 -14.43 -9.32
CA VAL A 419 19.18 -15.12 -9.44
C VAL A 419 20.33 -14.24 -8.97
N LEU A 420 20.36 -12.96 -9.37
CA LEU A 420 21.42 -12.05 -8.94
C LEU A 420 21.41 -11.82 -7.42
N MET A 421 20.23 -11.81 -6.79
CA MET A 421 20.09 -11.71 -5.34
C MET A 421 20.64 -12.91 -4.56
N LEU A 422 20.80 -14.09 -5.18
CA LEU A 422 21.48 -15.22 -4.56
C LEU A 422 22.98 -15.02 -4.41
N HIS A 423 23.57 -14.08 -5.15
CA HIS A 423 24.99 -13.80 -5.06
C HIS A 423 25.32 -13.01 -3.78
N PRO A 424 26.27 -13.47 -2.93
CA PRO A 424 26.52 -12.89 -1.60
C PRO A 424 26.99 -11.43 -1.60
N ALA A 425 27.56 -10.95 -2.72
CA ALA A 425 27.96 -9.57 -2.87
C ALA A 425 26.82 -8.64 -3.31
N VAL A 426 25.66 -9.15 -3.76
CA VAL A 426 24.56 -8.34 -4.25
C VAL A 426 23.61 -7.98 -3.10
N ARG A 427 23.36 -6.68 -2.93
CA ARG A 427 22.43 -6.15 -1.93
C ARG A 427 21.08 -5.75 -2.53
N GLU A 428 21.11 -5.11 -3.69
CA GLU A 428 19.89 -4.68 -4.40
C GLU A 428 20.11 -4.83 -5.91
N VAL A 429 19.05 -5.14 -6.64
CA VAL A 429 19.11 -5.27 -8.10
C VAL A 429 17.81 -4.78 -8.74
N CYS A 430 17.96 -4.18 -9.92
CA CYS A 430 16.84 -3.82 -10.79
C CYS A 430 17.20 -4.17 -12.22
N VAL A 431 16.40 -5.04 -12.84
CA VAL A 431 16.62 -5.53 -14.20
C VAL A 431 15.61 -4.90 -15.16
N PHE A 432 16.07 -4.46 -16.33
CA PHE A 432 15.23 -3.87 -17.38
C PHE A 432 15.82 -4.09 -18.78
N GLY A 433 14.98 -3.90 -19.80
CA GLY A 433 15.42 -3.91 -21.21
C GLY A 433 15.90 -2.54 -21.66
N GLU A 434 17.03 -2.50 -22.39
CA GLU A 434 17.44 -1.35 -23.18
C GLU A 434 17.35 -1.70 -24.69
N PRO A 435 17.01 -0.74 -25.57
CA PRO A 435 16.97 -1.01 -27.00
C PRO A 435 18.30 -1.56 -27.53
N ASP A 436 18.25 -2.66 -28.28
CA ASP A 436 19.41 -3.30 -28.87
C ASP A 436 19.16 -3.59 -30.38
N PRO A 437 20.03 -3.13 -31.30
CA PRO A 437 19.83 -3.30 -32.75
C PRO A 437 19.77 -4.74 -33.21
N LYS A 438 20.39 -5.68 -32.49
CA LYS A 438 20.46 -7.10 -32.86
C LYS A 438 19.35 -7.93 -32.21
N TRP A 439 19.00 -7.61 -30.96
CA TRP A 439 18.14 -8.44 -30.17
C TRP A 439 16.75 -7.84 -29.92
N GLY A 440 16.49 -6.60 -30.38
CA GLY A 440 15.32 -5.81 -30.02
C GLY A 440 15.53 -5.13 -28.69
N GLU A 441 15.72 -5.91 -27.62
CA GLU A 441 16.13 -5.43 -26.31
C GLU A 441 17.29 -6.27 -25.76
N ALA A 442 18.21 -5.61 -25.05
CA ALA A 442 19.26 -6.23 -24.25
C ALA A 442 18.90 -6.18 -22.76
N VAL A 443 19.13 -7.26 -22.03
CA VAL A 443 18.95 -7.31 -20.58
C VAL A 443 20.04 -6.50 -19.89
N VAL A 444 19.64 -5.53 -19.07
CA VAL A 444 20.52 -4.71 -18.23
C VAL A 444 20.15 -4.94 -16.78
N ALA A 445 21.16 -5.10 -15.90
CA ALA A 445 20.99 -5.14 -14.46
C ALA A 445 21.71 -3.94 -13.81
N ALA A 446 20.96 -3.12 -13.08
CA ALA A 446 21.50 -2.14 -12.13
C ALA A 446 21.67 -2.84 -10.79
N VAL A 447 22.87 -2.79 -10.19
CA VAL A 447 23.21 -3.58 -9.01
C VAL A 447 23.86 -2.70 -7.95
N VAL A 448 23.40 -2.83 -6.70
CA VAL A 448 24.07 -2.30 -5.51
C VAL A 448 24.76 -3.47 -4.80
N VAL A 449 26.03 -3.33 -4.49
CA VAL A 449 26.82 -4.40 -3.90
C VAL A 449 27.25 -4.07 -2.47
N SER A 450 27.39 -5.10 -1.64
CA SER A 450 27.87 -5.02 -0.26
C SER A 450 29.38 -5.27 -0.15
N SER A 451 29.98 -5.91 -1.16
CA SER A 451 31.41 -6.20 -1.26
C SER A 451 31.85 -6.15 -2.72
N PRO A 452 33.15 -5.93 -3.00
CA PRO A 452 33.67 -5.87 -4.36
C PRO A 452 33.37 -7.14 -5.16
N VAL A 453 32.81 -6.97 -6.34
CA VAL A 453 32.53 -7.99 -7.34
C VAL A 453 32.56 -7.33 -8.72
N ASP A 454 32.96 -8.05 -9.76
CA ASP A 454 32.95 -7.51 -11.10
C ASP A 454 31.73 -7.97 -11.92
N ALA A 455 31.53 -7.32 -13.07
CA ALA A 455 30.38 -7.59 -13.93
C ALA A 455 30.44 -8.99 -14.56
N GLU A 456 31.64 -9.49 -14.86
CA GLU A 456 31.83 -10.79 -15.48
C GLU A 456 31.48 -11.92 -14.51
N GLU A 457 31.88 -11.80 -13.24
CA GLU A 457 31.53 -12.73 -12.17
C GLU A 457 30.01 -12.83 -11.99
N LEU A 458 29.29 -11.71 -11.95
CA LEU A 458 27.81 -11.70 -11.84
C LEU A 458 27.13 -12.28 -13.10
N GLN A 459 27.68 -12.02 -14.29
CA GLN A 459 27.18 -12.60 -15.52
C GLN A 459 27.42 -14.12 -15.58
N ASP A 460 28.54 -14.58 -15.09
CA ASP A 460 28.89 -15.99 -15.00
C ASP A 460 28.04 -16.71 -13.96
N PHE A 461 27.79 -16.06 -12.83
CA PHE A 461 26.85 -16.54 -11.85
C PHE A 461 25.45 -16.73 -12.43
N CYS A 462 24.94 -15.76 -13.19
CA CYS A 462 23.68 -15.91 -13.89
C CYS A 462 23.68 -17.11 -14.85
N ARG A 463 24.75 -17.32 -15.63
CA ARG A 463 24.85 -18.45 -16.57
C ARG A 463 24.78 -19.83 -15.88
N GLN A 464 25.17 -19.91 -14.64
CA GLN A 464 25.13 -21.16 -13.87
C GLN A 464 23.72 -21.48 -13.32
N HIS A 465 22.84 -20.49 -13.21
CA HIS A 465 21.55 -20.61 -12.54
C HIS A 465 20.35 -20.44 -13.46
N ILE A 466 20.48 -19.71 -14.58
CA ILE A 466 19.41 -19.51 -15.58
C ILE A 466 19.93 -19.68 -17.00
N ALA A 467 19.00 -19.81 -17.94
CA ALA A 467 19.32 -19.94 -19.36
C ALA A 467 20.20 -18.78 -19.85
N ALA A 468 21.26 -19.08 -20.60
CA ALA A 468 22.30 -18.13 -21.01
C ALA A 468 21.79 -16.88 -21.75
N PHE A 469 20.64 -16.99 -22.46
CA PHE A 469 20.04 -15.86 -23.16
C PHE A 469 19.37 -14.84 -22.21
N LYS A 470 19.02 -15.23 -20.98
CA LYS A 470 18.40 -14.39 -19.95
C LYS A 470 19.42 -13.55 -19.17
N LYS A 471 20.71 -13.96 -19.19
CA LYS A 471 21.73 -13.25 -18.42
C LYS A 471 21.85 -11.78 -18.87
N PRO A 472 22.12 -10.86 -17.95
CA PRO A 472 22.36 -9.47 -18.30
C PRO A 472 23.51 -9.33 -19.32
N LYS A 473 23.29 -8.55 -20.36
CA LYS A 473 24.35 -8.14 -21.29
C LYS A 473 25.21 -7.04 -20.70
N ARG A 474 24.62 -6.22 -19.82
CA ARG A 474 25.28 -5.14 -19.12
C ARG A 474 24.92 -5.18 -17.63
N ILE A 475 25.94 -5.07 -16.78
CA ILE A 475 25.80 -4.82 -15.34
C ILE A 475 26.23 -3.38 -15.09
N ALA A 476 25.39 -2.61 -14.43
CA ALA A 476 25.69 -1.25 -14.02
C ALA A 476 25.70 -1.18 -12.48
N PHE A 477 26.85 -0.83 -11.90
CA PHE A 477 26.96 -0.67 -10.45
C PHE A 477 26.47 0.72 -10.04
N MET A 478 25.70 0.77 -8.96
CA MET A 478 25.16 2.00 -8.38
C MET A 478 25.37 2.00 -6.87
N ASP A 479 25.49 3.19 -6.28
CA ASP A 479 25.60 3.35 -4.82
C ASP A 479 24.25 3.07 -4.13
N ALA A 480 23.14 3.44 -4.78
CA ALA A 480 21.78 3.18 -4.34
C ALA A 480 20.83 3.14 -5.56
N LEU A 481 19.77 2.37 -5.48
CA LEU A 481 18.69 2.38 -6.49
C LEU A 481 17.64 3.42 -6.12
N PRO A 482 17.11 4.20 -7.09
CA PRO A 482 15.96 5.08 -6.87
C PRO A 482 14.76 4.32 -6.32
N THR A 483 14.21 4.82 -5.21
CA THR A 483 13.03 4.26 -4.54
C THR A 483 11.95 5.31 -4.34
N ASN A 484 10.69 4.89 -4.31
CA ASN A 484 9.61 5.76 -3.89
C ASN A 484 9.59 5.92 -2.36
N ALA A 485 8.68 6.75 -1.85
CA ALA A 485 8.48 7.01 -0.41
C ALA A 485 8.22 5.74 0.44
N TYR A 486 7.91 4.61 -0.19
CA TYR A 486 7.67 3.31 0.45
C TYR A 486 8.87 2.36 0.35
N GLY A 487 10.02 2.83 -0.13
CA GLY A 487 11.21 2.00 -0.32
C GLY A 487 11.12 1.02 -1.50
N LYS A 488 10.10 1.17 -2.37
CA LYS A 488 10.00 0.35 -3.59
C LYS A 488 10.85 0.92 -4.70
N ILE A 489 11.70 0.08 -5.31
CA ILE A 489 12.54 0.47 -6.46
C ILE A 489 11.67 0.96 -7.61
N VAL A 490 11.98 2.14 -8.13
CA VAL A 490 11.30 2.77 -9.27
C VAL A 490 12.08 2.47 -10.55
N ARG A 491 11.78 1.32 -11.19
CA ARG A 491 12.51 0.84 -12.39
C ARG A 491 12.65 1.89 -13.47
N ARG A 492 11.62 2.70 -13.71
CA ARG A 492 11.66 3.80 -14.70
C ARG A 492 12.75 4.82 -14.39
N GLU A 493 12.92 5.18 -13.12
CA GLU A 493 13.95 6.14 -12.70
C GLU A 493 15.35 5.54 -12.76
N VAL A 494 15.49 4.26 -12.41
CA VAL A 494 16.75 3.52 -12.59
C VAL A 494 17.14 3.53 -14.08
N LYS A 495 16.18 3.19 -14.96
CA LYS A 495 16.37 3.19 -16.41
C LYS A 495 16.72 4.59 -16.95
N ALA A 496 16.00 5.62 -16.53
CA ALA A 496 16.27 7.01 -16.91
C ALA A 496 17.67 7.46 -16.47
N HIS A 497 18.08 7.14 -15.25
CA HIS A 497 19.39 7.46 -14.71
C HIS A 497 20.54 6.83 -15.53
N LEU A 498 20.38 5.58 -15.96
CA LEU A 498 21.41 4.82 -16.68
C LEU A 498 21.43 5.03 -18.19
N LEU A 499 20.31 5.43 -18.79
CA LEU A 499 20.19 5.66 -20.23
C LEU A 499 20.21 7.15 -20.60
N GLY A 500 20.21 8.08 -19.62
CA GLY A 500 20.28 9.51 -19.86
C GLY A 500 19.02 10.07 -20.54
N SER A 501 17.87 9.45 -20.33
CA SER A 501 16.59 9.79 -20.99
C SER A 501 15.57 10.36 -20.01
#